data_60a840ec67c78dbaf454434cc00efb00
#
_entry.id   60a840ec67c78dbaf454434cc00efb00
#
_cell.length_a   1.000
_cell.length_b   1.000
_cell.length_c   1.000
_cell.angle_alpha   90.00
_cell.angle_beta   90.00
_cell.angle_gamma   90.00
#
_symmetry.space_group_name_H-M   'P 1'
#
loop_
_entity.id
_entity.type
_entity.pdbx_description
1 polymer ?
#
loop_
_entity_poly.entity_id
_entity_poly.type
_entity_poly.pdbx_seq_one_letter_code
_entity_poly.pdbx_strand_id
1 'polypeptide(L)'
;MTGIFGCSPPRPGRRRTLQAIAVGACFLVVRPAAATPEELAAVLGEMFDGRPITRGRVKLDIPRLAENGSIVPVTVSVDSPMTEQDYVKRIHLFAESNPQPRVLDVELGPYNGRARVTTRIRVAISQQVHAIAVMSDDSLWSVAVDVEITVGGCAP
;
A
#
# COMPACT_ATOMS: atom_id res chain seq x y z
N MET A 1 -92.35 14.33 -19.50
CA MET A 1 -91.28 15.34 -19.59
C MET A 1 -90.49 15.24 -18.32
N THR A 2 -89.41 14.45 -18.35
CA THR A 2 -88.65 14.23 -17.12
C THR A 2 -87.16 14.03 -17.56
N GLY A 3 -86.42 15.06 -17.35
CA GLY A 3 -84.97 15.03 -17.61
C GLY A 3 -84.17 14.33 -16.51
N ILE A 4 -83.43 13.35 -16.88
CA ILE A 4 -82.54 12.61 -15.96
C ILE A 4 -81.14 13.19 -16.10
N PHE A 5 -80.66 13.86 -15.04
CA PHE A 5 -79.27 14.31 -14.97
C PHE A 5 -78.38 13.17 -14.51
N GLY A 6 -77.55 12.67 -15.42
CA GLY A 6 -76.52 11.68 -15.10
C GLY A 6 -75.33 12.36 -14.38
N CYS A 7 -75.07 11.94 -13.15
CA CYS A 7 -73.89 12.35 -12.38
C CYS A 7 -72.75 11.39 -12.70
N SER A 8 -71.72 11.87 -13.36
CA SER A 8 -70.48 11.09 -13.61
C SER A 8 -69.57 11.15 -12.39
N PRO A 9 -68.96 10.03 -11.98
CA PRO A 9 -68.03 10.02 -10.85
C PRO A 9 -66.66 10.65 -11.20
N PRO A 10 -66.03 11.29 -10.21
CA PRO A 10 -64.73 11.95 -10.45
C PRO A 10 -63.63 10.92 -10.67
N ARG A 11 -62.81 11.14 -11.71
CA ARG A 11 -61.63 10.34 -12.04
C ARG A 11 -60.55 10.57 -10.96
N PRO A 12 -59.91 9.54 -10.39
CA PRO A 12 -58.81 9.71 -9.46
C PRO A 12 -57.58 10.27 -10.17
N GLY A 13 -57.13 11.40 -9.65
CA GLY A 13 -56.01 12.17 -10.23
C GLY A 13 -54.68 11.42 -10.14
N ARG A 14 -53.96 11.46 -11.24
CA ARG A 14 -52.61 10.92 -11.48
C ARG A 14 -51.48 11.51 -10.63
N ARG A 15 -51.75 12.02 -9.44
CA ARG A 15 -50.81 12.76 -8.59
C ARG A 15 -50.28 11.98 -7.36
N ARG A 16 -50.55 10.72 -7.23
CA ARG A 16 -50.15 9.93 -6.04
C ARG A 16 -49.09 8.85 -6.25
N THR A 17 -48.46 8.77 -7.44
CA THR A 17 -47.45 7.75 -7.74
C THR A 17 -46.02 8.30 -7.88
N LEU A 18 -45.74 9.51 -7.41
CA LEU A 18 -44.39 10.11 -7.50
C LEU A 18 -43.70 10.34 -6.12
N GLN A 19 -44.13 9.65 -5.08
CA GLN A 19 -43.54 9.81 -3.73
C GLN A 19 -42.79 8.58 -3.20
N ALA A 20 -42.40 7.63 -4.02
CA ALA A 20 -41.74 6.39 -3.58
C ALA A 20 -40.37 6.16 -4.21
N ILE A 21 -39.63 7.20 -4.69
CA ILE A 21 -38.24 7.04 -5.14
C ILE A 21 -37.40 8.16 -4.52
N ALA A 22 -37.14 8.07 -3.26
CA ALA A 22 -36.20 8.94 -2.56
C ALA A 22 -35.70 8.31 -1.26
N VAL A 23 -35.07 7.15 -1.33
CA VAL A 23 -34.15 6.70 -0.25
C VAL A 23 -33.21 5.69 -0.88
N GLY A 24 -31.99 6.08 -1.14
CA GLY A 24 -30.97 5.16 -1.68
C GLY A 24 -29.70 5.84 -2.12
N ALA A 25 -29.42 7.07 -1.67
CA ALA A 25 -28.09 7.62 -1.79
C ALA A 25 -27.18 6.93 -0.76
N CYS A 26 -26.76 5.71 -1.09
CA CYS A 26 -25.68 5.04 -0.39
C CYS A 26 -24.42 5.86 -0.70
N PHE A 27 -24.01 6.73 0.23
CA PHE A 27 -22.73 7.39 0.17
C PHE A 27 -21.66 6.30 0.29
N LEU A 28 -21.20 5.79 -0.84
CA LEU A 28 -19.93 5.07 -0.93
C LEU A 28 -18.84 6.07 -0.55
N VAL A 29 -18.50 6.12 0.72
CA VAL A 29 -17.28 6.77 1.18
C VAL A 29 -16.14 5.94 0.64
N VAL A 30 -15.66 6.27 -0.55
CA VAL A 30 -14.41 5.75 -1.08
C VAL A 30 -13.31 6.35 -0.21
N ARG A 31 -12.89 5.59 0.81
CA ARG A 31 -11.67 5.93 1.54
C ARG A 31 -10.52 5.72 0.57
N PRO A 32 -9.61 6.69 0.38
CA PRO A 32 -8.37 6.43 -0.32
C PRO A 32 -7.68 5.28 0.43
N ALA A 33 -7.32 4.23 -0.30
CA ALA A 33 -6.61 3.08 0.24
C ALA A 33 -5.15 3.51 0.50
N ALA A 34 -4.91 4.19 1.61
CA ALA A 34 -3.59 4.29 2.20
C ALA A 34 -3.43 3.07 3.09
N ALA A 35 -2.40 2.27 2.86
CA ALA A 35 -2.07 1.18 3.76
C ALA A 35 -1.74 1.75 5.15
N THR A 36 -2.01 0.97 6.18
CA THR A 36 -1.74 1.34 7.57
C THR A 36 -0.58 0.51 8.12
N PRO A 37 0.06 0.94 9.22
CA PRO A 37 1.08 0.14 9.89
C PRO A 37 0.61 -1.28 10.24
N GLU A 38 -0.68 -1.43 10.57
CA GLU A 38 -1.30 -2.72 10.86
C GLU A 38 -1.40 -3.60 9.61
N GLU A 39 -1.70 -3.00 8.46
CA GLU A 39 -1.74 -3.73 7.18
C GLU A 39 -0.34 -4.19 6.77
N LEU A 40 0.69 -3.36 6.96
CA LEU A 40 2.07 -3.77 6.74
C LEU A 40 2.45 -4.92 7.68
N ALA A 41 2.10 -4.85 8.97
CA ALA A 41 2.36 -5.91 9.93
C ALA A 41 1.67 -7.23 9.54
N ALA A 42 0.43 -7.17 9.03
CA ALA A 42 -0.29 -8.33 8.52
C ALA A 42 0.41 -8.94 7.29
N VAL A 43 0.83 -8.12 6.33
CA VAL A 43 1.57 -8.56 5.13
C VAL A 43 2.90 -9.20 5.51
N LEU A 44 3.63 -8.62 6.47
CA LEU A 44 4.89 -9.19 6.96
C LEU A 44 4.66 -10.51 7.70
N GLY A 45 3.60 -10.59 8.51
CA GLY A 45 3.21 -11.81 9.21
C GLY A 45 2.90 -12.96 8.27
N GLU A 46 2.14 -12.68 7.21
CA GLU A 46 1.80 -13.67 6.18
C GLU A 46 3.02 -14.07 5.34
N MET A 47 3.83 -13.08 4.91
CA MET A 47 4.98 -13.31 4.04
C MET A 47 6.10 -14.10 4.73
N PHE A 48 6.30 -13.88 6.01
CA PHE A 48 7.40 -14.46 6.76
C PHE A 48 6.95 -15.51 7.79
N ASP A 49 5.72 -16.00 7.71
CA ASP A 49 5.15 -17.02 8.61
C ASP A 49 5.33 -16.67 10.11
N GLY A 50 5.23 -15.38 10.44
CA GLY A 50 5.41 -14.89 11.80
C GLY A 50 6.84 -15.02 12.37
N ARG A 51 7.84 -15.30 11.54
CA ARG A 51 9.24 -15.40 11.95
C ARG A 51 9.74 -14.08 12.53
N PRO A 52 10.62 -14.13 13.56
CA PRO A 52 11.16 -12.92 14.17
C PRO A 52 12.04 -12.16 13.16
N ILE A 53 11.82 -10.84 13.07
CA ILE A 53 12.63 -9.95 12.26
C ILE A 53 13.57 -9.18 13.18
N THR A 54 14.87 -9.36 13.00
CA THR A 54 15.91 -8.72 13.81
C THR A 54 16.39 -7.42 13.17
N ARG A 55 16.62 -6.37 13.95
CA ARG A 55 17.25 -5.14 13.44
C ARG A 55 18.75 -5.32 13.31
N GLY A 56 19.31 -4.84 12.19
CA GLY A 56 20.75 -4.88 11.94
C GLY A 56 21.10 -5.46 10.58
N ARG A 57 22.37 -5.62 10.27
CA ARG A 57 22.97 -6.10 9.01
C ARG A 57 22.49 -5.38 7.74
N VAL A 58 21.32 -4.75 7.75
CA VAL A 58 20.72 -4.02 6.61
C VAL A 58 20.97 -2.53 6.78
N LYS A 59 21.43 -1.87 5.72
CA LYS A 59 21.56 -0.43 5.61
C LYS A 59 20.67 0.05 4.48
N LEU A 60 19.86 1.06 4.77
CA LEU A 60 18.99 1.73 3.81
C LEU A 60 19.45 3.17 3.66
N ASP A 61 19.99 3.48 2.50
CA ASP A 61 20.37 4.83 2.11
C ASP A 61 19.27 5.41 1.23
N ILE A 62 18.50 6.31 1.83
CA ILE A 62 17.35 7.00 1.23
C ILE A 62 17.31 8.43 1.78
N PRO A 63 17.04 9.46 0.97
CA PRO A 63 16.91 10.83 1.46
C PRO A 63 15.77 10.93 2.47
N ARG A 64 16.05 11.50 3.64
CA ARG A 64 15.02 11.75 4.68
C ARG A 64 13.98 12.78 4.27
N LEU A 65 14.36 13.68 3.36
CA LEU A 65 13.48 14.66 2.74
C LEU A 65 13.59 14.55 1.23
N ALA A 66 12.49 14.28 0.57
CA ALA A 66 12.40 14.23 -0.88
C ALA A 66 11.34 15.22 -1.39
N GLU A 67 11.72 16.05 -2.35
CA GLU A 67 10.81 17.03 -2.95
C GLU A 67 9.71 16.37 -3.79
N ASN A 68 10.01 15.22 -4.38
CA ASN A 68 9.09 14.49 -5.24
C ASN A 68 9.06 13.01 -4.88
N GLY A 69 7.93 12.55 -4.36
CA GLY A 69 7.71 11.16 -3.99
C GLY A 69 7.56 10.19 -5.17
N SER A 70 7.42 10.67 -6.41
CA SER A 70 7.29 9.79 -7.58
C SER A 70 8.60 9.08 -7.93
N ILE A 71 9.76 9.67 -7.60
CA ILE A 71 11.08 9.16 -7.96
C ILE A 71 12.05 9.43 -6.81
N VAL A 72 12.06 8.54 -5.82
CA VAL A 72 12.96 8.62 -4.66
C VAL A 72 14.10 7.64 -4.84
N PRO A 73 15.37 8.10 -4.92
CA PRO A 73 16.51 7.20 -5.03
C PRO A 73 16.68 6.41 -3.73
N VAL A 74 16.99 5.13 -3.85
CA VAL A 74 17.21 4.25 -2.72
C VAL A 74 18.36 3.27 -3.00
N THR A 75 19.20 3.06 -2.00
CA THR A 75 20.19 2.01 -2.01
C THR A 75 20.04 1.16 -0.75
N VAL A 76 19.84 -0.13 -0.95
CA VAL A 76 19.88 -1.12 0.13
C VAL A 76 21.19 -1.86 0.06
N SER A 77 21.86 -2.01 1.17
CA SER A 77 23.04 -2.86 1.30
C SER A 77 22.94 -3.72 2.54
N VAL A 78 23.35 -4.98 2.42
CA VAL A 78 23.30 -5.94 3.53
C VAL A 78 24.74 -6.41 3.82
N ASP A 79 25.07 -6.44 5.09
CA ASP A 79 26.36 -6.94 5.54
C ASP A 79 26.37 -8.47 5.49
N SER A 80 26.96 -8.99 4.40
CA SER A 80 27.08 -10.41 4.12
C SER A 80 28.32 -10.64 3.25
N PRO A 81 29.10 -11.70 3.52
CA PRO A 81 30.27 -12.07 2.71
C PRO A 81 29.89 -12.60 1.32
N MET A 82 28.59 -12.91 1.09
CA MET A 82 28.07 -13.45 -0.16
C MET A 82 28.81 -14.72 -0.60
N THR A 83 29.02 -15.65 0.35
CA THR A 83 29.56 -16.99 0.09
C THR A 83 28.40 -17.99 -0.04
N GLU A 84 28.69 -19.20 -0.49
CA GLU A 84 27.69 -20.28 -0.58
C GLU A 84 27.05 -20.61 0.78
N GLN A 85 27.75 -20.37 1.90
CA GLN A 85 27.28 -20.65 3.25
C GLN A 85 26.56 -19.46 3.90
N ASP A 86 26.97 -18.22 3.61
CA ASP A 86 26.37 -16.99 4.16
C ASP A 86 26.18 -15.97 3.03
N TYR A 87 24.94 -15.89 2.52
CA TYR A 87 24.53 -14.95 1.50
C TYR A 87 23.13 -14.44 1.73
N VAL A 88 22.77 -13.38 1.06
CA VAL A 88 21.42 -12.83 1.03
C VAL A 88 20.62 -13.50 -0.07
N LYS A 89 19.53 -14.16 0.27
CA LYS A 89 18.58 -14.76 -0.68
C LYS A 89 17.70 -13.72 -1.35
N ARG A 90 17.14 -12.82 -0.54
CA ARG A 90 16.17 -11.81 -1.01
C ARG A 90 16.31 -10.52 -0.23
N ILE A 91 15.99 -9.43 -0.92
CA ILE A 91 15.78 -8.11 -0.31
C ILE A 91 14.38 -7.66 -0.68
N HIS A 92 13.60 -7.30 0.33
CA HIS A 92 12.27 -6.73 0.18
C HIS A 92 12.28 -5.28 0.63
N LEU A 93 11.61 -4.40 -0.12
CA LEU A 93 11.34 -3.02 0.27
C LEU A 93 9.85 -2.83 0.44
N PHE A 94 9.48 -2.20 1.53
CA PHE A 94 8.11 -1.82 1.84
C PHE A 94 8.02 -0.34 2.13
N ALA A 95 6.94 0.28 1.67
CA ALA A 95 6.55 1.64 2.01
C ALA A 95 5.19 1.56 2.70
N GLU A 96 5.17 1.91 3.98
CA GLU A 96 4.10 1.60 4.94
C GLU A 96 2.73 2.13 4.52
N SER A 97 2.68 3.34 3.96
CA SER A 97 1.43 4.02 3.58
C SER A 97 1.21 4.10 2.07
N ASN A 98 1.97 3.35 1.28
CA ASN A 98 1.68 3.22 -0.14
C ASN A 98 0.41 2.37 -0.35
N PRO A 99 -0.40 2.62 -1.40
CA PRO A 99 -1.54 1.75 -1.74
C PRO A 99 -1.17 0.28 -1.90
N GLN A 100 0.06 0.03 -2.33
CA GLN A 100 0.70 -1.29 -2.31
C GLN A 100 1.96 -1.17 -1.45
N PRO A 101 1.95 -1.70 -0.22
CA PRO A 101 3.09 -1.56 0.69
C PRO A 101 4.37 -2.21 0.17
N ARG A 102 4.26 -3.32 -0.55
CA ARG A 102 5.38 -4.04 -1.16
C ARG A 102 5.84 -3.33 -2.43
N VAL A 103 7.01 -2.67 -2.35
CA VAL A 103 7.52 -1.78 -3.41
C VAL A 103 8.50 -2.49 -4.32
N LEU A 104 9.35 -3.36 -3.76
CA LEU A 104 10.41 -4.03 -4.50
C LEU A 104 10.74 -5.38 -3.87
N ASP A 105 10.99 -6.36 -4.72
CA ASP A 105 11.61 -7.64 -4.36
C ASP A 105 12.78 -7.92 -5.28
N VAL A 106 13.89 -8.30 -4.71
CA VAL A 106 15.11 -8.67 -5.43
C VAL A 106 15.62 -9.99 -4.91
N GLU A 107 15.81 -10.94 -5.80
CA GLU A 107 16.49 -12.20 -5.50
C GLU A 107 17.98 -12.06 -5.76
N LEU A 108 18.76 -12.56 -4.83
CA LEU A 108 20.21 -12.57 -4.88
C LEU A 108 20.74 -13.99 -4.67
N GLY A 109 22.00 -14.20 -5.01
CA GLY A 109 22.70 -15.45 -4.76
C GLY A 109 24.16 -15.20 -4.47
N PRO A 110 24.92 -16.21 -4.05
CA PRO A 110 26.32 -16.07 -3.67
C PRO A 110 27.19 -15.50 -4.79
N TYR A 111 26.79 -15.67 -6.05
CA TYR A 111 27.54 -15.19 -7.23
C TYR A 111 27.40 -13.69 -7.49
N ASN A 112 26.52 -12.98 -6.78
CA ASN A 112 26.35 -11.53 -6.94
C ASN A 112 27.52 -10.72 -6.37
N GLY A 113 28.39 -11.32 -5.59
CA GLY A 113 29.58 -10.71 -5.00
C GLY A 113 29.30 -9.69 -3.90
N ARG A 114 28.20 -8.94 -3.98
CA ARG A 114 27.75 -7.99 -2.96
C ARG A 114 26.23 -7.94 -2.88
N ALA A 115 25.71 -7.94 -1.66
CA ALA A 115 24.30 -7.72 -1.41
C ALA A 115 23.98 -6.21 -1.41
N ARG A 116 23.96 -5.59 -2.59
CA ARG A 116 23.65 -4.18 -2.77
C ARG A 116 22.73 -3.97 -3.97
N VAL A 117 21.65 -3.23 -3.74
CA VAL A 117 20.66 -2.87 -4.75
C VAL A 117 20.47 -1.37 -4.74
N THR A 118 20.61 -0.73 -5.90
CA THR A 118 20.35 0.70 -6.09
C THR A 118 19.24 0.85 -7.13
N THR A 119 18.18 1.59 -6.77
CA THR A 119 17.04 1.80 -7.64
C THR A 119 16.33 3.11 -7.28
N ARG A 120 15.18 3.34 -7.88
CA ARG A 120 14.26 4.42 -7.54
C ARG A 120 12.91 3.82 -7.22
N ILE A 121 12.30 4.33 -6.16
CA ILE A 121 10.97 3.89 -5.70
C ILE A 121 9.99 5.05 -5.70
N ARG A 122 8.70 4.70 -5.65
CA ARG A 122 7.64 5.66 -5.42
C ARG A 122 7.24 5.62 -3.95
N VAL A 123 7.18 6.79 -3.34
CA VAL A 123 6.73 7.01 -1.96
C VAL A 123 5.54 7.96 -2.02
N ALA A 124 4.34 7.48 -1.69
CA ALA A 124 3.10 8.21 -1.91
C ALA A 124 2.99 9.48 -1.06
N ILE A 125 3.30 9.34 0.22
CA ILE A 125 3.26 10.40 1.25
C ILE A 125 4.42 10.21 2.21
N SER A 126 4.62 11.14 3.13
CA SER A 126 5.59 10.99 4.23
C SER A 126 5.27 9.74 5.05
N GLN A 127 6.24 8.84 5.22
CA GLN A 127 6.05 7.52 5.82
C GLN A 127 7.37 6.84 6.17
N GLN A 128 7.30 5.70 6.84
CA GLN A 128 8.45 4.81 6.99
C GLN A 128 8.64 3.93 5.76
N VAL A 129 9.91 3.79 5.37
CA VAL A 129 10.34 2.82 4.36
C VAL A 129 11.17 1.75 5.05
N HIS A 130 10.77 0.49 4.85
CA HIS A 130 11.38 -0.67 5.48
C HIS A 130 12.15 -1.47 4.44
N ALA A 131 13.37 -1.89 4.78
CA ALA A 131 14.12 -2.87 4.02
C ALA A 131 14.29 -4.14 4.86
N ILE A 132 13.96 -5.30 4.30
CA ILE A 132 14.06 -6.61 4.95
C ILE A 132 14.91 -7.51 4.08
N ALA A 133 15.93 -8.11 4.66
CA ALA A 133 16.78 -9.09 4.01
C ALA A 133 16.50 -10.49 4.56
N VAL A 134 16.38 -11.45 3.66
CA VAL A 134 16.30 -12.88 3.97
C VAL A 134 17.66 -13.50 3.69
N MET A 135 18.27 -14.08 4.71
CA MET A 135 19.59 -14.70 4.60
C MET A 135 19.50 -16.16 4.13
N SER A 136 20.64 -16.76 3.82
CA SER A 136 20.77 -18.16 3.43
C SER A 136 20.30 -19.16 4.50
N ASP A 137 20.39 -18.78 5.77
CA ASP A 137 19.89 -19.53 6.95
C ASP A 137 18.43 -19.23 7.29
N ASP A 138 17.71 -18.51 6.40
CA ASP A 138 16.33 -18.05 6.59
C ASP A 138 16.14 -17.04 7.74
N SER A 139 17.19 -16.51 8.33
CA SER A 139 17.11 -15.38 9.26
C SER A 139 16.67 -14.11 8.56
N LEU A 140 15.89 -13.28 9.27
CA LEU A 140 15.32 -12.03 8.76
C LEU A 140 15.98 -10.84 9.46
N TRP A 141 16.47 -9.91 8.67
CA TRP A 141 17.11 -8.69 9.14
C TRP A 141 16.43 -7.47 8.54
N SER A 142 16.28 -6.41 9.33
CA SER A 142 15.55 -5.23 8.88
C SER A 142 16.18 -3.91 9.31
N VAL A 143 15.79 -2.88 8.58
CA VAL A 143 15.97 -1.47 8.93
C VAL A 143 14.74 -0.69 8.46
N ALA A 144 14.38 0.35 9.19
CA ALA A 144 13.33 1.29 8.81
C ALA A 144 13.88 2.73 8.86
N VAL A 145 13.47 3.56 7.91
CA VAL A 145 13.86 4.97 7.80
C VAL A 145 12.63 5.80 7.52
N ASP A 146 12.46 6.90 8.28
CA ASP A 146 11.42 7.89 8.04
C ASP A 146 11.81 8.76 6.82
N VAL A 147 10.86 8.92 5.91
CA VAL A 147 11.00 9.72 4.69
C VAL A 147 9.90 10.75 4.65
N GLU A 148 10.28 12.02 4.58
CA GLU A 148 9.37 13.15 4.42
C GLU A 148 9.26 13.51 2.94
N ILE A 149 8.04 13.68 2.45
CA ILE A 149 7.74 14.03 1.07
C ILE A 149 7.00 15.37 1.02
N THR A 150 7.53 16.34 0.28
CA THR A 150 6.87 17.63 0.09
C THR A 150 5.81 17.60 -1.00
N VAL A 151 6.03 16.85 -2.08
CA VAL A 151 5.04 16.61 -3.15
C VAL A 151 4.83 15.11 -3.27
N GLY A 152 3.62 14.64 -2.97
CA GLY A 152 3.27 13.22 -3.00
C GLY A 152 3.53 12.54 -4.34
N GLY A 153 3.96 11.31 -4.30
CA GLY A 153 4.29 10.50 -5.48
C GLY A 153 3.09 9.86 -6.18
N CYS A 154 1.92 9.92 -5.57
CA CYS A 154 0.65 9.48 -6.15
C CYS A 154 -0.21 10.71 -6.41
N ALA A 155 -0.29 11.13 -7.68
CA ALA A 155 -1.36 12.04 -8.10
C ALA A 155 -2.69 11.27 -8.04
N PRO A 156 -3.80 11.95 -7.68
CA PRO A 156 -5.13 11.37 -7.68
C PRO A 156 -5.55 10.92 -9.08
#